data_735e7af728aa7a4f8c92b7d0a8969f95
#
_entry.id   735e7af728aa7a4f8c92b7d0a8969f95
#
_cell.length_a   1.000
_cell.length_b   1.000
_cell.length_c   1.000
_cell.angle_alpha   90.00
_cell.angle_beta   90.00
_cell.angle_gamma   90.00
#
_symmetry.space_group_name_H-M   'P 1'
#
loop_
_entity.id
_entity.type
_entity.pdbx_description
1 polymer ?
#
loop_
_entity_poly.entity_id
_entity_poly.type
_entity_poly.pdbx_seq_one_letter_code
_entity_poly.pdbx_strand_id
1 'polypeptide(L)'
;QEPAKARVSYSVYKLKNADEAQSVLGLLGLRKKEEPAEANISFEALDLLNLRKGRNLATLSVPLEEFEVGDFAVEITISDEASVVLDRVRKVISVRWMGLADQIRDVSEAVEQLTYIAKGRELDWLRSGEGEAERAQRFYQFWKKRDPTPLSDRNERMEEYYFRIAHANREYGNFSKGWQTDRGQVFVLYGEPDYVERHTYS
;
A
#
# COMPACT_ATOMS: atom_id res chain seq x y z
N GLN A 1 -3.91 0.65 -45.97
CA GLN A 1 -3.27 -0.49 -45.29
C GLN A 1 -4.18 -0.91 -44.16
N GLU A 2 -4.51 -2.19 -44.10
CA GLU A 2 -5.29 -2.74 -42.99
C GLU A 2 -4.50 -2.52 -41.68
N PRO A 3 -5.20 -2.22 -40.56
CA PRO A 3 -4.55 -2.08 -39.26
C PRO A 3 -3.95 -3.43 -38.85
N ALA A 4 -2.72 -3.42 -38.40
CA ALA A 4 -2.09 -4.61 -37.84
C ALA A 4 -2.77 -4.94 -36.50
N LYS A 5 -3.10 -6.21 -36.28
CA LYS A 5 -3.67 -6.67 -35.02
C LYS A 5 -2.55 -7.11 -34.07
N ALA A 6 -2.68 -6.75 -32.82
CA ALA A 6 -1.80 -7.21 -31.76
C ALA A 6 -2.60 -7.72 -30.56
N ARG A 7 -2.03 -8.68 -29.86
CA ARG A 7 -2.53 -9.16 -28.58
C ARG A 7 -1.75 -8.45 -27.48
N VAL A 8 -2.46 -7.93 -26.49
CA VAL A 8 -1.88 -7.40 -25.25
C VAL A 8 -2.31 -8.29 -24.12
N SER A 9 -1.38 -9.05 -23.56
CA SER A 9 -1.59 -9.77 -22.32
C SER A 9 -0.96 -8.97 -21.18
N TYR A 10 -1.65 -8.93 -20.05
CA TYR A 10 -1.11 -8.31 -18.85
C TYR A 10 -1.41 -9.18 -17.64
N SER A 11 -0.37 -9.36 -16.83
CA SER A 11 -0.41 -10.18 -15.62
C SER A 11 0.03 -9.34 -14.46
N VAL A 12 -0.65 -9.49 -13.32
CA VAL A 12 -0.31 -8.83 -12.06
C VAL A 12 0.03 -9.90 -11.03
N TYR A 13 1.19 -9.79 -10.41
CA TYR A 13 1.63 -10.73 -9.38
C TYR A 13 2.17 -10.01 -8.15
N LYS A 14 1.86 -10.55 -6.96
CA LYS A 14 2.28 -9.98 -5.69
C LYS A 14 3.78 -10.20 -5.47
N LEU A 15 4.49 -9.15 -5.07
CA LEU A 15 5.90 -9.19 -4.67
C LEU A 15 6.02 -9.59 -3.19
N LYS A 16 6.99 -10.42 -2.87
CA LYS A 16 7.18 -10.94 -1.51
C LYS A 16 7.89 -9.94 -0.60
N ASN A 17 8.75 -9.09 -1.16
CA ASN A 17 9.54 -8.12 -0.41
C ASN A 17 10.06 -6.98 -1.30
N ALA A 18 10.64 -5.96 -0.67
CA ALA A 18 11.21 -4.80 -1.35
C ALA A 18 12.42 -5.15 -2.25
N ASP A 19 13.18 -6.20 -1.93
CA ASP A 19 14.33 -6.63 -2.73
C ASP A 19 13.87 -7.22 -4.07
N GLU A 20 12.73 -7.93 -4.07
CA GLU A 20 12.11 -8.43 -5.29
C GLU A 20 11.61 -7.28 -6.16
N ALA A 21 11.05 -6.23 -5.55
CA ALA A 21 10.65 -5.02 -6.27
C ALA A 21 11.86 -4.31 -6.91
N GLN A 22 12.98 -4.20 -6.20
CA GLN A 22 14.22 -3.64 -6.74
C GLN A 22 14.81 -4.52 -7.85
N SER A 23 14.74 -5.83 -7.72
CA SER A 23 15.16 -6.79 -8.76
C SER A 23 14.34 -6.61 -10.04
N VAL A 24 13.01 -6.45 -9.93
CA VAL A 24 12.13 -6.17 -11.08
C VAL A 24 12.49 -4.84 -11.74
N LEU A 25 12.82 -3.81 -10.98
CA LEU A 25 13.25 -2.51 -11.48
C LEU A 25 14.67 -2.55 -12.06
N GLY A 26 15.58 -3.33 -11.47
CA GLY A 26 16.97 -3.47 -11.91
C GLY A 26 17.13 -4.29 -13.19
N LEU A 27 16.21 -5.18 -13.51
CA LEU A 27 16.18 -5.99 -14.74
C LEU A 27 15.87 -5.18 -16.01
N LEU A 28 15.52 -3.90 -15.88
CA LEU A 28 15.38 -2.98 -17.02
C LEU A 28 16.69 -2.76 -17.81
N GLY A 29 17.83 -3.26 -17.30
CA GLY A 29 19.14 -3.11 -17.95
C GLY A 29 19.85 -4.40 -18.37
N LEU A 30 19.42 -5.57 -17.97
CA LEU A 30 20.14 -6.82 -18.23
C LEU A 30 19.20 -7.89 -18.81
N ARG A 31 19.48 -8.26 -20.07
CA ARG A 31 18.89 -9.41 -20.75
C ARG A 31 19.27 -10.71 -20.00
N LYS A 32 18.46 -11.13 -19.04
CA LYS A 32 18.41 -12.53 -18.62
C LYS A 32 16.98 -13.00 -18.64
N LYS A 33 16.78 -14.06 -19.42
CA LYS A 33 15.58 -14.85 -19.59
C LYS A 33 15.40 -15.69 -18.31
N GLU A 34 14.98 -15.06 -17.22
CA GLU A 34 14.44 -15.79 -16.08
C GLU A 34 12.92 -15.62 -16.15
N GLU A 35 12.26 -16.70 -16.53
CA GLU A 35 10.82 -16.83 -16.29
C GLU A 35 10.60 -16.64 -14.78
N PRO A 36 9.61 -15.85 -14.37
CA PRO A 36 9.30 -15.73 -12.95
C PRO A 36 8.99 -17.14 -12.45
N ALA A 37 9.74 -17.59 -11.45
CA ALA A 37 9.38 -18.78 -10.69
C ALA A 37 7.90 -18.61 -10.31
N GLU A 38 7.07 -19.64 -10.52
CA GLU A 38 5.62 -19.70 -10.32
C GLU A 38 5.09 -18.62 -9.35
N ALA A 39 5.05 -17.39 -9.85
CA ALA A 39 4.60 -16.24 -9.08
C ALA A 39 3.10 -16.40 -8.91
N ASN A 40 2.59 -16.19 -7.71
CA ASN A 40 1.17 -16.12 -7.46
C ASN A 40 0.57 -15.02 -8.33
N ILE A 41 0.08 -15.39 -9.52
CA ILE A 41 -0.61 -14.47 -10.42
C ILE A 41 -1.90 -14.08 -9.72
N SER A 42 -2.01 -12.80 -9.37
CA SER A 42 -3.20 -12.26 -8.74
C SER A 42 -4.27 -11.90 -9.78
N PHE A 43 -3.84 -11.59 -10.99
CA PHE A 43 -4.75 -11.22 -12.09
C PHE A 43 -4.07 -11.42 -13.44
N GLU A 44 -4.83 -11.88 -14.42
CA GLU A 44 -4.40 -11.99 -15.81
C GLU A 44 -5.53 -11.63 -16.76
N ALA A 45 -5.22 -10.88 -17.81
CA ALA A 45 -6.17 -10.55 -18.85
C ALA A 45 -5.51 -10.42 -20.22
N LEU A 46 -6.32 -10.52 -21.28
CA LEU A 46 -5.88 -10.46 -22.66
C LEU A 46 -6.84 -9.55 -23.44
N ASP A 47 -6.26 -8.55 -24.11
CA ASP A 47 -6.96 -7.63 -24.99
C ASP A 47 -6.45 -7.73 -26.44
N LEU A 48 -7.32 -7.48 -27.40
CA LEU A 48 -6.97 -7.40 -28.81
C LEU A 48 -6.99 -5.94 -29.26
N LEU A 49 -5.86 -5.47 -29.78
CA LEU A 49 -5.70 -4.11 -30.25
C LEU A 49 -5.52 -4.06 -31.77
N ASN A 50 -6.16 -3.06 -32.39
CA ASN A 50 -5.92 -2.70 -33.78
C ASN A 50 -4.89 -1.57 -33.82
N LEU A 51 -3.66 -1.88 -34.21
CA LEU A 51 -2.56 -0.93 -34.25
C LEU A 51 -2.58 -0.12 -35.54
N ARG A 52 -2.40 1.21 -35.42
CA ARG A 52 -2.19 2.13 -36.52
C ARG A 52 -0.73 2.53 -36.60
N LYS A 53 -0.28 2.93 -37.80
CA LYS A 53 1.09 3.48 -37.95
C LYS A 53 1.25 4.72 -37.06
N GLY A 54 2.29 4.74 -36.22
CA GLY A 54 2.58 5.80 -35.28
C GLY A 54 2.24 5.44 -33.85
N ARG A 55 1.87 6.43 -33.04
CA ARG A 55 1.59 6.25 -31.61
C ARG A 55 0.18 5.68 -31.41
N ASN A 56 0.11 4.60 -30.65
CA ASN A 56 -1.15 3.99 -30.21
C ASN A 56 -1.30 4.19 -28.70
N LEU A 57 -2.52 4.37 -28.24
CA LEU A 57 -2.88 4.46 -26.81
C LEU A 57 -3.88 3.35 -26.51
N ALA A 58 -3.58 2.56 -25.51
CA ALA A 58 -4.49 1.55 -24.97
C ALA A 58 -4.68 1.79 -23.48
N THR A 59 -5.90 1.57 -23.00
CA THR A 59 -6.23 1.61 -21.59
C THR A 59 -6.44 0.18 -21.12
N LEU A 60 -5.69 -0.24 -20.10
CA LEU A 60 -5.83 -1.52 -19.45
C LEU A 60 -6.48 -1.30 -18.09
N SER A 61 -7.45 -2.12 -17.74
CA SER A 61 -8.18 -2.02 -16.47
C SER A 61 -7.82 -3.21 -15.59
N VAL A 62 -7.44 -2.91 -14.35
CA VAL A 62 -7.11 -3.90 -13.32
C VAL A 62 -8.11 -3.73 -12.17
N PRO A 63 -8.86 -4.76 -11.76
CA PRO A 63 -9.85 -4.67 -10.68
C PRO A 63 -9.14 -4.65 -9.32
N LEU A 64 -8.76 -3.46 -8.85
CA LEU A 64 -7.99 -3.30 -7.62
C LEU A 64 -8.74 -3.74 -6.35
N GLU A 65 -10.06 -3.84 -6.39
CA GLU A 65 -10.89 -4.32 -5.28
C GLU A 65 -10.62 -5.78 -4.91
N GLU A 66 -10.03 -6.55 -5.80
CA GLU A 66 -9.66 -7.95 -5.56
C GLU A 66 -8.23 -8.10 -5.01
N PHE A 67 -7.48 -6.99 -4.93
CA PHE A 67 -6.09 -7.02 -4.52
C PHE A 67 -5.93 -6.69 -3.04
N GLU A 68 -5.09 -7.47 -2.37
CA GLU A 68 -4.61 -7.14 -1.04
C GLU A 68 -3.65 -5.93 -1.08
N VAL A 69 -3.45 -5.31 0.08
CA VAL A 69 -2.39 -4.31 0.24
C VAL A 69 -1.02 -4.95 0.00
N GLY A 70 -0.19 -4.26 -0.75
CA GLY A 70 1.15 -4.78 -1.06
C GLY A 70 1.76 -4.13 -2.29
N ASP A 71 2.95 -4.58 -2.60
CA ASP A 71 3.63 -4.25 -3.83
C ASP A 71 3.41 -5.35 -4.86
N PHE A 72 3.10 -4.96 -6.06
CA PHE A 72 2.83 -5.86 -7.18
C PHE A 72 3.68 -5.48 -8.38
N ALA A 73 4.03 -6.47 -9.18
CA ALA A 73 4.56 -6.22 -10.51
C ALA A 73 3.46 -6.43 -11.54
N VAL A 74 3.36 -5.50 -12.45
CA VAL A 74 2.52 -5.59 -13.65
C VAL A 74 3.43 -5.87 -14.83
N GLU A 75 3.25 -7.00 -15.48
CA GLU A 75 3.90 -7.35 -16.72
C GLU A 75 2.92 -7.20 -17.87
N ILE A 76 3.27 -6.43 -18.87
CA ILE A 76 2.49 -6.21 -20.09
C ILE A 76 3.31 -6.76 -21.24
N THR A 77 2.75 -7.70 -21.99
CA THR A 77 3.37 -8.30 -23.17
C THR A 77 2.52 -8.00 -24.40
N ILE A 78 3.16 -7.47 -25.42
CA ILE A 78 2.53 -7.23 -26.74
C ILE A 78 3.06 -8.27 -27.70
N SER A 79 2.17 -9.00 -28.35
CA SER A 79 2.50 -10.01 -29.34
C SER A 79 1.69 -9.81 -30.63
N ASP A 80 2.21 -10.33 -31.73
CA ASP A 80 1.49 -10.38 -33.00
C ASP A 80 0.44 -11.51 -33.04
N GLU A 81 -0.24 -11.67 -34.17
CA GLU A 81 -1.21 -12.75 -34.37
C GLU A 81 -0.61 -14.14 -34.32
N ALA A 82 0.69 -14.28 -34.63
CA ALA A 82 1.46 -15.52 -34.54
C ALA A 82 2.02 -15.78 -33.14
N SER A 83 1.64 -14.97 -32.12
CA SER A 83 2.12 -15.05 -30.74
C SER A 83 3.62 -14.75 -30.57
N VAL A 84 4.22 -14.07 -31.55
CA VAL A 84 5.60 -13.58 -31.41
C VAL A 84 5.58 -12.33 -30.54
N VAL A 85 6.38 -12.32 -29.47
CA VAL A 85 6.48 -11.17 -28.58
C VAL A 85 7.18 -10.01 -29.30
N LEU A 86 6.46 -8.89 -29.44
CA LEU A 86 6.94 -7.65 -30.04
C LEU A 86 7.59 -6.76 -28.99
N ASP A 87 6.98 -6.69 -27.81
CA ASP A 87 7.47 -5.87 -26.70
C ASP A 87 6.98 -6.41 -25.36
N ARG A 88 7.73 -6.09 -24.30
CA ARG A 88 7.40 -6.46 -22.92
C ARG A 88 7.81 -5.35 -21.96
N VAL A 89 6.88 -4.95 -21.12
CA VAL A 89 7.10 -3.92 -20.10
C VAL A 89 6.72 -4.47 -18.74
N ARG A 90 7.57 -4.22 -17.75
CA ARG A 90 7.26 -4.49 -16.34
C ARG A 90 7.24 -3.20 -15.56
N LYS A 91 6.28 -3.06 -14.65
CA LYS A 91 6.21 -1.94 -13.71
C LYS A 91 5.85 -2.46 -12.33
N VAL A 92 6.41 -1.83 -11.32
CA VAL A 92 5.98 -2.05 -9.94
C VAL A 92 4.88 -1.05 -9.63
N ILE A 93 3.79 -1.54 -9.06
CA ILE A 93 2.70 -0.75 -8.51
C ILE A 93 2.53 -1.08 -7.04
N SER A 94 2.11 -0.11 -6.27
CA SER A 94 1.81 -0.30 -4.85
C SER A 94 0.32 -0.15 -4.65
N VAL A 95 -0.33 -1.22 -4.20
CA VAL A 95 -1.71 -1.16 -3.74
C VAL A 95 -1.70 -0.79 -2.27
N ARG A 96 -2.31 0.33 -1.96
CA ARG A 96 -2.45 0.82 -0.59
C ARG A 96 -3.93 1.08 -0.33
N TRP A 97 -4.35 0.93 0.91
CA TRP A 97 -5.67 1.38 1.29
C TRP A 97 -5.74 2.90 1.12
N MET A 98 -6.73 3.38 0.37
CA MET A 98 -7.02 4.81 0.34
C MET A 98 -7.36 5.27 1.75
N GLY A 99 -6.68 6.32 2.23
CA GLY A 99 -6.83 6.82 3.59
C GLY A 99 -5.95 6.17 4.65
N LEU A 100 -5.04 5.24 4.31
CA LEU A 100 -3.92 4.96 5.20
C LEU A 100 -3.00 6.19 5.21
N ALA A 101 -2.81 6.78 6.39
CA ALA A 101 -1.86 7.88 6.54
C ALA A 101 -0.51 7.43 5.98
N ASP A 102 0.17 8.27 5.21
CA ASP A 102 1.48 8.00 4.58
C ASP A 102 2.55 7.52 5.59
N GLN A 103 2.26 7.66 6.87
CA GLN A 103 3.11 7.32 8.00
C GLN A 103 3.01 5.87 8.45
N ILE A 104 1.99 5.12 7.98
CA ILE A 104 1.81 3.71 8.35
C ILE A 104 2.59 2.82 7.39
N ARG A 105 3.74 2.36 7.83
CA ARG A 105 4.61 1.44 7.07
C ARG A 105 4.39 -0.03 7.43
N ASP A 106 3.96 -0.29 8.66
CA ASP A 106 3.72 -1.61 9.23
C ASP A 106 2.36 -1.62 9.92
N VAL A 107 1.45 -2.43 9.41
CA VAL A 107 0.09 -2.56 9.96
C VAL A 107 0.10 -3.19 11.34
N SER A 108 1.04 -4.11 11.62
CA SER A 108 1.14 -4.73 12.94
C SER A 108 1.54 -3.70 13.99
N GLU A 109 2.50 -2.85 13.68
CA GLU A 109 2.87 -1.73 14.55
C GLU A 109 1.71 -0.73 14.71
N ALA A 110 1.02 -0.41 13.61
CA ALA A 110 -0.12 0.48 13.64
C ALA A 110 -1.26 -0.05 14.53
N VAL A 111 -1.51 -1.37 14.52
CA VAL A 111 -2.46 -2.03 15.42
C VAL A 111 -2.04 -1.86 16.89
N GLU A 112 -0.76 -2.06 17.21
CA GLU A 112 -0.28 -1.87 18.60
C GLU A 112 -0.48 -0.43 19.07
N GLN A 113 -0.32 0.53 18.19
CA GLN A 113 -0.54 1.96 18.47
C GLN A 113 -1.99 2.30 18.80
N LEU A 114 -2.97 1.45 18.43
CA LEU A 114 -4.39 1.65 18.75
C LEU A 114 -4.75 1.41 20.22
N THR A 115 -3.80 1.00 21.04
CA THR A 115 -4.01 0.68 22.46
C THR A 115 -4.73 1.78 23.25
N TYR A 116 -4.63 3.05 22.83
CA TYR A 116 -5.23 4.18 23.53
C TYR A 116 -6.69 4.44 23.12
N ILE A 117 -7.13 3.96 21.97
CA ILE A 117 -8.48 4.26 21.43
C ILE A 117 -9.31 3.01 21.14
N ALA A 118 -8.68 1.84 20.99
CA ALA A 118 -9.38 0.58 20.82
C ALA A 118 -9.77 0.03 22.20
N LYS A 119 -11.01 -0.43 22.34
CA LYS A 119 -11.44 -1.17 23.52
C LYS A 119 -10.77 -2.55 23.55
N GLY A 120 -10.57 -3.14 24.74
CA GLY A 120 -9.81 -4.39 24.88
C GLY A 120 -10.20 -5.48 23.89
N ARG A 121 -11.50 -5.76 23.72
CA ARG A 121 -11.99 -6.75 22.73
C ARG A 121 -11.70 -6.36 21.27
N GLU A 122 -11.69 -5.06 20.94
CA GLU A 122 -11.35 -4.61 19.58
C GLU A 122 -9.86 -4.79 19.32
N LEU A 123 -9.02 -4.52 20.29
CA LEU A 123 -7.57 -4.69 20.17
C LEU A 123 -7.21 -6.18 20.03
N ASP A 124 -7.84 -7.05 20.83
CA ASP A 124 -7.67 -8.50 20.72
C ASP A 124 -8.10 -9.01 19.34
N TRP A 125 -9.23 -8.53 18.84
CA TRP A 125 -9.70 -8.87 17.49
C TRP A 125 -8.75 -8.39 16.39
N LEU A 126 -8.19 -7.17 16.49
CA LEU A 126 -7.21 -6.67 15.55
C LEU A 126 -5.94 -7.52 15.54
N ARG A 127 -5.44 -7.90 16.71
CA ARG A 127 -4.22 -8.71 16.88
C ARG A 127 -4.37 -10.15 16.40
N SER A 128 -5.55 -10.72 16.55
CA SER A 128 -5.82 -12.13 16.23
C SER A 128 -5.96 -12.43 14.74
N GLY A 129 -5.76 -11.46 13.85
CA GLY A 129 -5.74 -11.68 12.39
C GLY A 129 -4.60 -12.61 11.97
N GLU A 130 -4.95 -13.65 11.21
CA GLU A 130 -3.99 -14.61 10.66
C GLU A 130 -3.27 -13.97 9.44
N GLY A 131 -2.02 -13.59 9.63
CA GLY A 131 -1.21 -12.96 8.59
C GLY A 131 -1.45 -11.46 8.44
N GLU A 132 -0.64 -10.85 7.57
CA GLU A 132 -0.62 -9.39 7.38
C GLU A 132 -1.89 -8.89 6.68
N ALA A 133 -2.38 -9.63 5.69
CA ALA A 133 -3.55 -9.26 4.91
C ALA A 133 -4.82 -9.17 5.77
N GLU A 134 -5.06 -10.17 6.62
CA GLU A 134 -6.23 -10.16 7.49
C GLU A 134 -6.13 -9.06 8.55
N ARG A 135 -4.95 -8.83 9.12
CA ARG A 135 -4.71 -7.70 10.05
C ARG A 135 -4.98 -6.36 9.38
N ALA A 136 -4.52 -6.18 8.13
CA ALA A 136 -4.78 -4.98 7.36
C ALA A 136 -6.28 -4.78 7.09
N GLN A 137 -7.01 -5.83 6.74
CA GLN A 137 -8.45 -5.77 6.55
C GLN A 137 -9.19 -5.38 7.84
N ARG A 138 -8.83 -5.99 8.97
CA ARG A 138 -9.41 -5.67 10.28
C ARG A 138 -9.10 -4.25 10.72
N PHE A 139 -7.88 -3.80 10.48
CA PHE A 139 -7.44 -2.43 10.71
C PHE A 139 -8.26 -1.42 9.89
N TYR A 140 -8.45 -1.70 8.61
CA TYR A 140 -9.32 -0.89 7.77
C TYR A 140 -10.76 -0.84 8.29
N GLN A 141 -11.34 -1.98 8.66
CA GLN A 141 -12.70 -2.03 9.22
C GLN A 141 -12.83 -1.25 10.53
N PHE A 142 -11.79 -1.26 11.37
CA PHE A 142 -11.75 -0.48 12.60
C PHE A 142 -11.86 1.02 12.31
N TRP A 143 -11.10 1.51 11.35
CA TRP A 143 -11.08 2.92 10.97
C TRP A 143 -12.32 3.32 10.16
N LYS A 144 -12.80 2.47 9.27
CA LYS A 144 -14.03 2.70 8.50
C LYS A 144 -15.25 2.97 9.41
N LYS A 145 -15.34 2.27 10.52
CA LYS A 145 -16.41 2.51 11.53
C LYS A 145 -16.28 3.85 12.26
N ARG A 146 -15.13 4.49 12.19
CA ARG A 146 -14.76 5.73 12.90
C ARG A 146 -14.56 6.90 11.96
N ASP A 147 -14.80 6.69 10.70
CA ASP A 147 -14.68 7.68 9.64
C ASP A 147 -15.76 8.76 9.81
N PRO A 148 -15.38 10.04 9.99
CA PRO A 148 -16.35 11.14 10.12
C PRO A 148 -16.97 11.51 8.78
N THR A 149 -16.34 11.18 7.65
CA THR A 149 -16.76 11.55 6.29
C THR A 149 -16.75 10.33 5.34
N PRO A 150 -17.64 9.33 5.53
CA PRO A 150 -17.58 8.04 4.83
C PRO A 150 -17.68 8.11 3.30
N LEU A 151 -18.03 9.27 2.74
CA LEU A 151 -18.12 9.52 1.30
C LEU A 151 -16.86 10.16 0.72
N SER A 152 -15.89 10.50 1.56
CA SER A 152 -14.58 10.99 1.11
C SER A 152 -13.59 9.84 0.95
N ASP A 153 -12.55 10.07 0.16
CA ASP A 153 -11.45 9.12 -0.03
C ASP A 153 -10.47 9.11 1.15
N ARG A 154 -10.72 9.93 2.17
CA ARG A 154 -9.83 10.12 3.32
C ARG A 154 -10.58 9.85 4.61
N ASN A 155 -9.86 9.34 5.61
CA ASN A 155 -10.35 9.23 6.98
C ASN A 155 -9.56 10.20 7.86
N GLU A 156 -10.09 11.39 8.06
CA GLU A 156 -9.42 12.49 8.76
C GLU A 156 -9.08 12.12 10.21
N ARG A 157 -9.93 11.30 10.85
CA ARG A 157 -9.68 10.83 12.22
C ARG A 157 -8.50 9.88 12.30
N MET A 158 -8.33 9.02 11.32
CA MET A 158 -7.18 8.13 11.24
C MET A 158 -5.89 8.92 10.97
N GLU A 159 -5.95 9.85 9.99
CA GLU A 159 -4.81 10.69 9.63
C GLU A 159 -4.35 11.53 10.83
N GLU A 160 -5.27 12.16 11.53
CA GLU A 160 -4.96 12.94 12.73
C GLU A 160 -4.33 12.07 13.83
N TYR A 161 -4.88 10.89 14.06
CA TYR A 161 -4.36 9.97 15.07
C TYR A 161 -2.91 9.58 14.77
N TYR A 162 -2.62 9.14 13.54
CA TYR A 162 -1.25 8.73 13.17
C TYR A 162 -0.31 9.92 12.99
N PHE A 163 -0.80 11.09 12.66
CA PHE A 163 -0.02 12.32 12.76
C PHE A 163 0.44 12.57 14.20
N ARG A 164 -0.45 12.41 15.19
CA ARG A 164 -0.11 12.54 16.61
C ARG A 164 0.88 11.47 17.07
N ILE A 165 0.75 10.23 16.62
CA ILE A 165 1.72 9.15 16.88
C ILE A 165 3.11 9.52 16.32
N ALA A 166 3.17 9.97 15.07
CA ALA A 166 4.44 10.37 14.44
C ALA A 166 5.08 11.57 15.17
N HIS A 167 4.28 12.56 15.54
CA HIS A 167 4.73 13.70 16.35
C HIS A 167 5.28 13.24 17.71
N ALA A 168 4.53 12.40 18.42
CA ALA A 168 4.97 11.87 19.71
C ALA A 168 6.30 11.10 19.59
N ASN A 169 6.48 10.30 18.55
CA ASN A 169 7.73 9.59 18.28
C ASN A 169 8.90 10.55 18.07
N ARG A 170 8.68 11.65 17.36
CA ARG A 170 9.72 12.63 17.06
C ARG A 170 10.10 13.48 18.28
N GLU A 171 9.11 13.96 19.04
CA GLU A 171 9.32 14.93 20.10
C GLU A 171 9.61 14.29 21.47
N TYR A 172 9.07 13.09 21.74
CA TYR A 172 9.15 12.43 23.04
C TYR A 172 9.90 11.11 23.00
N GLY A 173 10.36 10.67 21.80
CA GLY A 173 11.13 9.44 21.62
C GLY A 173 12.63 9.70 21.78
N ASN A 174 13.26 9.05 22.76
CA ASN A 174 14.72 9.02 22.89
C ASN A 174 15.23 7.57 22.78
N PHE A 175 15.03 6.77 23.83
CA PHE A 175 15.41 5.36 23.89
C PHE A 175 14.20 4.41 23.73
N SER A 176 12.99 4.95 23.73
CA SER A 176 11.73 4.25 23.56
C SER A 176 10.91 4.89 22.45
N LYS A 177 9.89 4.19 21.97
CA LYS A 177 8.90 4.77 21.05
C LYS A 177 8.19 5.92 21.76
N GLY A 178 8.27 7.13 21.23
CA GLY A 178 7.77 8.34 21.88
C GLY A 178 6.29 8.25 22.26
N TRP A 179 5.47 7.58 21.43
CA TRP A 179 4.06 7.37 21.72
C TRP A 179 3.79 6.53 22.97
N GLN A 180 4.78 5.74 23.45
CA GLN A 180 4.67 4.91 24.66
C GLN A 180 5.07 5.67 25.94
N THR A 181 5.64 6.86 25.82
CA THR A 181 5.96 7.69 26.98
C THR A 181 4.71 8.35 27.55
N ASP A 182 4.71 8.73 28.81
CA ASP A 182 3.57 9.42 29.47
C ASP A 182 3.18 10.70 28.70
N ARG A 183 4.17 11.48 28.26
CA ARG A 183 3.93 12.69 27.46
C ARG A 183 3.35 12.35 26.08
N GLY A 184 3.90 11.32 25.43
CA GLY A 184 3.41 10.84 24.14
C GLY A 184 1.98 10.34 24.23
N GLN A 185 1.64 9.56 25.26
CA GLN A 185 0.28 9.09 25.49
C GLN A 185 -0.70 10.27 25.63
N VAL A 186 -0.37 11.26 26.46
CA VAL A 186 -1.24 12.44 26.63
C VAL A 186 -1.41 13.19 25.31
N PHE A 187 -0.32 13.39 24.58
CA PHE A 187 -0.36 14.05 23.27
C PHE A 187 -1.19 13.29 22.24
N VAL A 188 -1.04 11.99 22.16
CA VAL A 188 -1.81 11.16 21.23
C VAL A 188 -3.31 11.23 21.51
N LEU A 189 -3.70 11.21 22.79
CA LEU A 189 -5.11 11.27 23.19
C LEU A 189 -5.74 12.65 23.03
N TYR A 190 -5.02 13.70 23.42
CA TYR A 190 -5.61 15.04 23.59
C TYR A 190 -5.08 16.07 22.58
N GLY A 191 -3.93 15.78 21.91
CA GLY A 191 -3.31 16.73 20.99
C GLY A 191 -2.40 17.74 21.69
N GLU A 192 -2.20 18.87 21.04
CA GLU A 192 -1.39 19.97 21.61
C GLU A 192 -2.09 20.58 22.82
N PRO A 193 -1.33 20.90 23.89
CA PRO A 193 -1.89 21.57 25.03
C PRO A 193 -2.21 23.03 24.70
N ASP A 194 -3.33 23.54 25.22
CA ASP A 194 -3.72 24.95 25.05
C ASP A 194 -2.75 25.91 25.74
N TYR A 195 -2.05 25.43 26.78
CA TYR A 195 -1.10 26.22 27.53
C TYR A 195 0.06 25.38 28.04
N VAL A 196 1.29 25.88 27.91
CA VAL A 196 2.52 25.24 28.40
C VAL A 196 3.27 26.21 29.36
N GLU A 197 3.30 25.86 30.64
CA GLU A 197 4.10 26.56 31.61
C GLU A 197 5.48 25.90 31.75
N ARG A 198 6.55 26.64 31.47
CA ARG A 198 7.91 26.14 31.59
C ARG A 198 8.57 26.75 32.84
N HIS A 199 8.72 25.94 33.87
CA HIS A 199 9.53 26.31 35.02
C HIS A 199 11.01 26.03 34.73
N THR A 200 11.77 27.05 34.44
CA THR A 200 13.24 26.97 34.40
C THR A 200 13.74 27.00 35.85
N TYR A 201 14.15 25.84 36.36
CA TYR A 201 14.91 25.81 37.60
C TYR A 201 16.30 26.40 37.32
N SER A 202 16.63 27.52 37.97
CA SER A 202 17.96 28.11 38.03
C SER A 202 18.77 27.43 39.08
#